data_f4ac469f40a4c0f118f20985f45b8b16
#
_entry.id   f4ac469f40a4c0f118f20985f45b8b16
#
_cell.length_a   1.000
_cell.length_b   1.000
_cell.length_c   1.000
_cell.angle_alpha   90.00
_cell.angle_beta   90.00
_cell.angle_gamma   90.00
#
_symmetry.space_group_name_H-M   'P 1'
#
loop_
_entity.id
_entity.type
_entity.pdbx_description
1 polymer ?
#
loop_
_entity_poly.entity_id
_entity_poly.type
_entity_poly.pdbx_seq_one_letter_code
_entity_poly.pdbx_strand_id
1 'polypeptide(L)'
;MFRKPSKKELKVILSALRAFGSTDFLKDNELLLLDIVIGEDGSRKIVDKDAKGRIREVYALSKDLVKFLELYKLNFVHAGLKVGEVGSRRFRFSLEGSFYLAKKDKKRVYVNEKGEMLFLYGRDVFAESVLRVTSDVEENDIVFVCNRKGDILGIGKARFDAKRMKDAGSRVVVENLVDRGEYLRKEKTYSSY
;
A
#
# COMPACT_ATOMS: atom_id res chain seq x y z
N MET A 1 20.06 9.05 -0.72
CA MET A 1 20.66 7.76 -1.12
C MET A 1 19.90 6.62 -0.49
N PHE A 2 19.73 5.48 -1.18
CA PHE A 2 19.12 4.28 -0.59
C PHE A 2 19.95 3.76 0.59
N ARG A 3 19.28 3.31 1.64
CA ARG A 3 19.91 2.73 2.84
C ARG A 3 19.18 1.48 3.33
N LYS A 4 19.86 0.64 4.07
CA LYS A 4 19.21 -0.48 4.77
C LYS A 4 18.33 0.03 5.92
N PRO A 5 17.19 -0.63 6.20
CA PRO A 5 16.35 -0.29 7.36
C PRO A 5 17.10 -0.58 8.67
N SER A 6 16.92 0.29 9.64
CA SER A 6 17.36 0.04 11.01
C SER A 6 16.56 -1.14 11.61
N LYS A 7 17.07 -1.75 12.69
CA LYS A 7 16.37 -2.85 13.39
C LYS A 7 14.93 -2.48 13.79
N LYS A 8 14.71 -1.23 14.22
CA LYS A 8 13.39 -0.71 14.62
C LYS A 8 12.45 -0.58 13.43
N GLU A 9 12.93 0.02 12.33
CA GLU A 9 12.17 0.16 11.09
C GLU A 9 11.80 -1.20 10.50
N LEU A 10 12.79 -2.11 10.43
CA LEU A 10 12.57 -3.46 9.92
C LEU A 10 11.52 -4.24 10.75
N LYS A 11 11.53 -4.09 12.08
CA LYS A 11 10.51 -4.70 12.95
C LYS A 11 9.10 -4.21 12.62
N VAL A 12 8.92 -2.90 12.39
CA VAL A 12 7.62 -2.31 12.01
C VAL A 12 7.16 -2.83 10.65
N ILE A 13 8.06 -2.84 9.66
CA ILE A 13 7.76 -3.33 8.31
C ILE A 13 7.36 -4.80 8.35
N LEU A 14 8.19 -5.66 8.95
CA LEU A 14 7.94 -7.11 9.01
C LEU A 14 6.67 -7.47 9.78
N SER A 15 6.34 -6.73 10.84
CA SER A 15 5.07 -6.92 11.56
C SER A 15 3.87 -6.69 10.65
N ALA A 16 3.89 -5.60 9.88
CA ALA A 16 2.83 -5.29 8.93
C ALA A 16 2.73 -6.33 7.79
N LEU A 17 3.87 -6.74 7.21
CA LEU A 17 3.90 -7.75 6.14
C LEU A 17 3.36 -9.11 6.60
N ARG A 18 3.68 -9.52 7.84
CA ARG A 18 3.20 -10.79 8.43
C ARG A 18 1.68 -10.82 8.61
N ALA A 19 1.05 -9.69 8.89
CA ALA A 19 -0.40 -9.60 9.00
C ALA A 19 -1.11 -10.04 7.70
N PHE A 20 -0.50 -9.77 6.54
CA PHE A 20 -0.97 -10.24 5.24
C PHE A 20 -0.44 -11.63 4.84
N GLY A 21 0.43 -12.24 5.66
CA GLY A 21 1.08 -13.50 5.36
C GLY A 21 2.00 -13.47 4.15
N SER A 22 2.53 -12.31 3.79
CA SER A 22 3.22 -12.06 2.53
C SER A 22 4.67 -11.64 2.75
N THR A 23 5.46 -12.52 3.34
CA THR A 23 6.91 -12.33 3.52
C THR A 23 7.76 -13.13 2.54
N ASP A 24 7.14 -13.98 1.73
CA ASP A 24 7.87 -14.90 0.83
C ASP A 24 8.71 -14.16 -0.22
N PHE A 25 8.25 -12.99 -0.69
CA PHE A 25 9.00 -12.19 -1.67
C PHE A 25 10.35 -11.71 -1.12
N LEU A 26 10.56 -11.69 0.19
CA LEU A 26 11.85 -11.33 0.81
C LEU A 26 12.93 -12.41 0.62
N LYS A 27 12.57 -13.60 0.12
CA LYS A 27 13.55 -14.63 -0.28
C LYS A 27 14.40 -14.15 -1.44
N ASP A 28 13.80 -13.42 -2.38
CA ASP A 28 14.43 -12.97 -3.63
C ASP A 28 14.70 -11.47 -3.65
N ASN A 29 14.14 -10.72 -2.68
CA ASN A 29 14.24 -9.26 -2.61
C ASN A 29 14.81 -8.80 -1.28
N GLU A 30 15.48 -7.65 -1.32
CA GLU A 30 15.88 -6.88 -0.16
C GLU A 30 15.01 -5.61 -0.03
N LEU A 31 14.83 -5.16 1.21
CA LEU A 31 14.16 -3.90 1.50
C LEU A 31 15.18 -2.79 1.70
N LEU A 32 15.05 -1.74 0.92
CA LEU A 32 15.83 -0.52 1.07
C LEU A 32 14.91 0.67 1.34
N LEU A 33 15.42 1.65 2.06
CA LEU A 33 14.72 2.88 2.39
C LEU A 33 15.31 4.04 1.61
N LEU A 34 14.41 4.93 1.17
CA LEU A 34 14.74 6.23 0.64
C LEU A 34 14.07 7.30 1.51
N ASP A 35 14.88 8.14 2.13
CA ASP A 35 14.40 9.26 2.93
C ASP A 35 14.16 10.46 2.01
N ILE A 36 12.93 11.00 2.02
CA ILE A 36 12.52 12.14 1.19
C ILE A 36 11.79 13.20 2.00
N VAL A 37 11.75 14.40 1.48
CA VAL A 37 10.85 15.47 1.90
C VAL A 37 10.06 15.94 0.69
N ILE A 38 8.78 16.24 0.91
CA ILE A 38 7.92 16.85 -0.12
C ILE A 38 7.87 18.35 0.18
N GLY A 39 8.29 19.16 -0.79
CA GLY A 39 8.19 20.62 -0.74
C GLY A 39 6.75 21.10 -0.83
N GLU A 40 6.53 22.37 -0.51
CA GLU A 40 5.20 23.02 -0.63
C GLU A 40 4.68 23.02 -2.08
N ASP A 41 5.57 23.04 -3.05
CA ASP A 41 5.29 22.93 -4.48
C ASP A 41 5.03 21.48 -4.95
N GLY A 42 5.02 20.51 -4.03
CA GLY A 42 4.90 19.10 -4.35
C GLY A 42 6.20 18.45 -4.85
N SER A 43 7.31 19.20 -4.96
CA SER A 43 8.59 18.64 -5.38
C SER A 43 9.13 17.62 -4.37
N ARG A 44 9.71 16.55 -4.89
CA ARG A 44 10.26 15.45 -4.09
C ARG A 44 11.78 15.59 -4.03
N LYS A 45 12.33 15.75 -2.82
CA LYS A 45 13.76 15.88 -2.58
C LYS A 45 14.27 14.75 -1.71
N ILE A 46 15.37 14.10 -2.11
CA ILE A 46 16.07 13.11 -1.30
C ILE A 46 16.83 13.84 -0.22
N VAL A 47 16.73 13.34 1.00
CA VAL A 47 17.34 13.93 2.19
C VAL A 47 18.11 12.89 3.00
N ASP A 48 18.90 13.36 3.95
CA ASP A 48 19.61 12.51 4.88
C ASP A 48 18.67 11.91 5.94
N LYS A 49 19.12 10.79 6.53
CA LYS A 49 18.35 10.03 7.55
C LYS A 49 17.96 10.86 8.78
N ASP A 50 18.58 12.00 9.02
CA ASP A 50 18.35 12.85 10.21
C ASP A 50 17.49 14.08 9.90
N ALA A 51 17.05 14.26 8.63
CA ALA A 51 16.21 15.38 8.22
C ALA A 51 14.85 15.37 8.94
N LYS A 52 14.43 16.54 9.43
CA LYS A 52 13.09 16.71 10.04
C LYS A 52 11.99 16.60 8.98
N GLY A 53 10.84 16.06 9.37
CA GLY A 53 9.67 15.95 8.48
C GLY A 53 9.81 14.95 7.33
N ARG A 54 10.88 14.13 7.35
CA ARG A 54 11.10 13.15 6.27
C ARG A 54 10.05 12.05 6.23
N ILE A 55 9.74 11.65 5.02
CA ILE A 55 9.00 10.44 4.68
C ILE A 55 10.02 9.34 4.38
N ARG A 56 9.82 8.16 4.94
CA ARG A 56 10.71 7.01 4.75
C ARG A 56 10.03 6.01 3.83
N GLU A 57 10.29 6.12 2.55
CA GLU A 57 9.77 5.21 1.56
C GLU A 57 10.53 3.89 1.59
N VAL A 58 9.82 2.79 1.46
CA VAL A 58 10.36 1.42 1.48
C VAL A 58 10.21 0.82 0.11
N TYR A 59 11.31 0.34 -0.43
CA TYR A 59 11.40 -0.29 -1.74
C TYR A 59 11.84 -1.73 -1.61
N ALA A 60 11.23 -2.61 -2.41
CA ALA A 60 11.69 -3.98 -2.62
C ALA A 60 12.53 -4.03 -3.90
N LEU A 61 13.76 -4.46 -3.80
CA LEU A 61 14.69 -4.65 -4.91
C LEU A 61 15.13 -6.10 -4.97
N SER A 62 15.28 -6.67 -6.17
CA SER A 62 15.88 -7.99 -6.29
C SER A 62 17.30 -7.98 -5.72
N LYS A 63 17.72 -9.09 -5.13
CA LYS A 63 19.08 -9.22 -4.56
C LYS A 63 20.17 -8.97 -5.60
N ASP A 64 19.92 -9.34 -6.85
CA ASP A 64 20.89 -9.11 -7.93
C ASP A 64 20.98 -7.63 -8.29
N LEU A 65 19.84 -6.92 -8.29
CA LEU A 65 19.84 -5.46 -8.48
C LEU A 65 20.62 -4.79 -7.34
N VAL A 66 20.41 -5.19 -6.09
CA VAL A 66 21.15 -4.62 -4.95
C VAL A 66 22.65 -4.82 -5.10
N LYS A 67 23.09 -6.04 -5.47
CA LYS A 67 24.51 -6.33 -5.74
C LYS A 67 25.07 -5.46 -6.86
N PHE A 68 24.30 -5.29 -7.95
CA PHE A 68 24.69 -4.44 -9.08
C PHE A 68 24.87 -2.99 -8.62
N LEU A 69 23.92 -2.46 -7.83
CA LEU A 69 23.97 -1.10 -7.29
C LEU A 69 25.20 -0.86 -6.39
N GLU A 70 25.50 -1.83 -5.52
CA GLU A 70 26.66 -1.80 -4.63
C GLU A 70 27.98 -1.88 -5.42
N LEU A 71 28.06 -2.75 -6.43
CA LEU A 71 29.26 -2.93 -7.25
C LEU A 71 29.63 -1.67 -8.03
N TYR A 72 28.67 -1.02 -8.65
CA TYR A 72 28.91 0.15 -9.51
C TYR A 72 28.83 1.48 -8.77
N LYS A 73 28.52 1.49 -7.47
CA LYS A 73 28.38 2.69 -6.62
C LYS A 73 27.48 3.76 -7.26
N LEU A 74 26.46 3.31 -7.98
CA LEU A 74 25.55 4.22 -8.68
C LEU A 74 24.57 4.88 -7.71
N ASN A 75 24.32 6.18 -7.90
CA ASN A 75 23.30 6.91 -7.17
C ASN A 75 21.98 6.85 -7.92
N PHE A 76 20.96 6.24 -7.31
CA PHE A 76 19.64 6.09 -7.90
C PHE A 76 18.63 6.98 -7.19
N VAL A 77 17.76 7.58 -7.97
CA VAL A 77 16.59 8.28 -7.49
C VAL A 77 15.39 7.32 -7.38
N HIS A 78 15.37 6.30 -8.25
CA HIS A 78 14.34 5.26 -8.30
C HIS A 78 14.98 3.91 -8.58
N ALA A 79 14.65 2.90 -7.78
CA ALA A 79 15.03 1.51 -8.02
C ALA A 79 14.06 0.56 -7.32
N GLY A 80 13.68 -0.53 -8.00
CA GLY A 80 12.76 -1.52 -7.46
C GLY A 80 11.31 -1.03 -7.38
N LEU A 81 10.50 -1.72 -6.57
CA LEU A 81 9.09 -1.40 -6.37
C LEU A 81 8.86 -0.78 -5.00
N LYS A 82 8.22 0.39 -4.95
CA LYS A 82 7.78 1.01 -3.68
C LYS A 82 6.72 0.12 -3.04
N VAL A 83 7.00 -0.43 -1.87
CA VAL A 83 6.05 -1.27 -1.13
C VAL A 83 5.27 -0.49 -0.07
N GLY A 84 5.75 0.67 0.30
CA GLY A 84 5.05 1.54 1.23
C GLY A 84 5.97 2.55 1.92
N GLU A 85 5.51 3.03 3.07
CA GLU A 85 6.21 4.02 3.89
C GLU A 85 6.26 3.56 5.33
N VAL A 86 7.44 3.66 5.97
CA VAL A 86 7.60 3.31 7.38
C VAL A 86 7.59 4.53 8.27
N GLY A 87 6.62 4.58 9.17
CA GLY A 87 6.53 5.54 10.26
C GLY A 87 7.27 5.06 11.53
N SER A 88 7.11 5.80 12.63
CA SER A 88 7.68 5.41 13.93
C SER A 88 7.02 4.17 14.54
N ARG A 89 5.73 3.97 14.28
CA ARG A 89 4.90 2.88 14.84
C ARG A 89 4.09 2.10 13.81
N ARG A 90 3.92 2.61 12.59
CA ARG A 90 3.04 2.05 11.57
C ARG A 90 3.76 1.99 10.23
N PHE A 91 3.37 1.02 9.42
CA PHE A 91 3.73 0.91 8.03
C PHE A 91 2.48 1.22 7.18
N ARG A 92 2.62 2.07 6.18
CA ARG A 92 1.57 2.40 5.21
C ARG A 92 1.91 1.69 3.91
N PHE A 93 1.01 0.87 3.44
CA PHE A 93 1.18 0.17 2.17
C PHE A 93 0.97 1.14 1.00
N SER A 94 1.79 1.00 -0.04
CA SER A 94 1.51 1.61 -1.34
C SER A 94 0.61 0.71 -2.17
N LEU A 95 -0.07 1.29 -3.13
CA LEU A 95 -0.94 0.53 -4.04
C LEU A 95 -0.11 -0.46 -4.88
N GLU A 96 1.08 -0.04 -5.35
CA GLU A 96 2.03 -0.87 -6.08
C GLU A 96 2.53 -2.05 -5.23
N GLY A 97 2.78 -1.79 -3.95
CA GLY A 97 3.18 -2.83 -2.98
C GLY A 97 2.15 -3.95 -2.83
N SER A 98 0.88 -3.70 -3.13
CA SER A 98 -0.16 -4.72 -3.11
C SER A 98 0.15 -5.93 -4.00
N PHE A 99 0.93 -5.73 -5.07
CA PHE A 99 1.40 -6.81 -5.95
C PHE A 99 2.14 -7.93 -5.19
N TYR A 100 3.01 -7.56 -4.24
CA TYR A 100 3.71 -8.54 -3.41
C TYR A 100 2.84 -9.07 -2.26
N LEU A 101 1.94 -8.25 -1.73
CA LEU A 101 1.22 -8.51 -0.48
C LEU A 101 -0.03 -9.34 -0.69
N ALA A 102 -0.64 -9.24 -1.85
CA ALA A 102 -1.94 -9.83 -2.14
C ALA A 102 -1.90 -11.29 -2.63
N LYS A 103 -0.78 -11.99 -2.48
CA LYS A 103 -0.66 -13.39 -2.93
C LYS A 103 -1.49 -14.38 -2.10
N LYS A 104 -1.90 -14.01 -0.88
CA LYS A 104 -2.75 -14.83 -0.01
C LYS A 104 -4.13 -14.20 0.13
N ASP A 105 -5.16 -15.03 0.27
CA ASP A 105 -6.54 -14.57 0.53
C ASP A 105 -6.69 -14.13 1.99
N LYS A 106 -6.04 -13.03 2.35
CA LYS A 106 -6.03 -12.44 3.68
C LYS A 106 -6.34 -10.96 3.65
N LYS A 107 -7.05 -10.49 4.69
CA LYS A 107 -7.40 -9.08 4.86
C LYS A 107 -8.08 -8.51 3.61
N ARG A 108 -9.07 -9.23 3.06
CA ARG A 108 -9.79 -8.83 1.84
C ARG A 108 -11.26 -8.59 2.06
N VAL A 109 -11.77 -7.56 1.42
CA VAL A 109 -13.19 -7.25 1.29
C VAL A 109 -13.56 -7.25 -0.19
N TYR A 110 -14.45 -8.14 -0.60
CA TYR A 110 -14.90 -8.29 -1.98
C TYR A 110 -16.20 -7.53 -2.17
N VAL A 111 -16.27 -6.74 -3.22
CA VAL A 111 -17.43 -5.90 -3.53
C VAL A 111 -18.10 -6.29 -4.84
N ASN A 112 -19.40 -5.93 -4.94
CA ASN A 112 -20.15 -6.06 -6.19
C ASN A 112 -19.76 -4.95 -7.19
N GLU A 113 -20.31 -5.00 -8.41
CA GLU A 113 -19.99 -4.06 -9.49
C GLU A 113 -20.26 -2.59 -9.11
N LYS A 114 -21.35 -2.33 -8.38
CA LYS A 114 -21.66 -0.98 -7.88
C LYS A 114 -20.61 -0.50 -6.88
N GLY A 115 -20.22 -1.39 -5.95
CA GLY A 115 -19.17 -1.09 -4.98
C GLY A 115 -17.81 -0.88 -5.63
N GLU A 116 -17.45 -1.70 -6.63
CA GLU A 116 -16.24 -1.56 -7.44
C GLU A 116 -16.19 -0.18 -8.10
N MET A 117 -17.24 0.18 -8.83
CA MET A 117 -17.34 1.48 -9.50
C MET A 117 -17.19 2.64 -8.50
N LEU A 118 -17.97 2.63 -7.42
CA LEU A 118 -17.94 3.71 -6.44
C LEU A 118 -16.57 3.83 -5.75
N PHE A 119 -15.97 2.68 -5.40
CA PHE A 119 -14.65 2.66 -4.78
C PHE A 119 -13.57 3.24 -5.70
N LEU A 120 -13.58 2.92 -6.99
CA LEU A 120 -12.66 3.48 -7.98
C LEU A 120 -12.92 4.97 -8.27
N TYR A 121 -14.09 5.50 -7.90
CA TYR A 121 -14.38 6.94 -7.87
C TYR A 121 -13.96 7.63 -6.56
N GLY A 122 -13.23 6.93 -5.69
CA GLY A 122 -12.73 7.47 -4.42
C GLY A 122 -13.76 7.44 -3.29
N ARG A 123 -14.85 6.67 -3.43
CA ARG A 123 -15.88 6.55 -2.40
C ARG A 123 -15.58 5.41 -1.45
N ASP A 124 -16.11 5.49 -0.25
CA ASP A 124 -16.08 4.44 0.76
C ASP A 124 -16.95 3.25 0.36
N VAL A 125 -16.68 2.07 0.93
CA VAL A 125 -17.51 0.88 0.72
C VAL A 125 -18.62 0.83 1.75
N PHE A 126 -19.86 0.73 1.28
CA PHE A 126 -21.05 0.47 2.10
C PHE A 126 -21.31 -1.04 2.24
N ALA A 127 -21.93 -1.44 3.37
CA ALA A 127 -22.18 -2.85 3.66
C ALA A 127 -22.98 -3.57 2.55
N GLU A 128 -23.95 -2.90 1.94
CA GLU A 128 -24.77 -3.41 0.83
C GLU A 128 -23.96 -3.79 -0.43
N SER A 129 -22.76 -3.23 -0.56
CA SER A 129 -21.85 -3.52 -1.67
C SER A 129 -20.94 -4.72 -1.38
N VAL A 130 -20.90 -5.23 -0.15
CA VAL A 130 -19.99 -6.30 0.26
C VAL A 130 -20.55 -7.66 -0.16
N LEU A 131 -19.79 -8.39 -0.95
CA LEU A 131 -20.09 -9.78 -1.34
C LEU A 131 -19.49 -10.79 -0.35
N ARG A 132 -18.24 -10.60 0.03
CA ARG A 132 -17.47 -11.50 0.88
C ARG A 132 -16.38 -10.72 1.65
N VAL A 133 -16.09 -11.20 2.83
CA VAL A 133 -14.97 -10.71 3.67
C VAL A 133 -14.17 -11.92 4.13
N THR A 134 -12.85 -11.84 4.14
CA THR A 134 -12.01 -12.88 4.75
C THR A 134 -12.16 -12.84 6.28
N SER A 135 -12.20 -14.01 6.91
CA SER A 135 -12.53 -14.16 8.35
C SER A 135 -11.51 -13.52 9.30
N ASP A 136 -10.33 -13.18 8.78
CA ASP A 136 -9.22 -12.57 9.53
C ASP A 136 -9.28 -11.04 9.60
N VAL A 137 -10.32 -10.42 9.04
CA VAL A 137 -10.52 -8.96 9.11
C VAL A 137 -11.07 -8.57 10.47
N GLU A 138 -10.37 -7.66 11.12
CA GLU A 138 -10.75 -7.03 12.38
C GLU A 138 -11.06 -5.54 12.20
N GLU A 139 -11.76 -4.95 13.16
CA GLU A 139 -12.04 -3.51 13.16
C GLU A 139 -10.73 -2.70 13.19
N ASN A 140 -10.66 -1.65 12.38
CA ASN A 140 -9.50 -0.79 12.15
C ASN A 140 -8.32 -1.44 11.38
N ASP A 141 -8.48 -2.64 10.87
CA ASP A 141 -7.50 -3.25 9.98
C ASP A 141 -7.36 -2.50 8.65
N ILE A 142 -6.16 -2.58 8.10
CA ILE A 142 -5.93 -2.28 6.69
C ILE A 142 -6.33 -3.50 5.87
N VAL A 143 -7.13 -3.30 4.85
CA VAL A 143 -7.69 -4.36 4.00
C VAL A 143 -7.48 -4.04 2.52
N PHE A 144 -7.41 -5.08 1.69
CA PHE A 144 -7.52 -4.94 0.25
C PHE A 144 -9.00 -4.98 -0.14
N VAL A 145 -9.45 -3.98 -0.88
CA VAL A 145 -10.76 -4.00 -1.53
C VAL A 145 -10.59 -4.65 -2.90
N CYS A 146 -11.39 -5.68 -3.15
CA CYS A 146 -11.29 -6.51 -4.36
C CYS A 146 -12.64 -6.56 -5.09
N ASN A 147 -12.60 -6.69 -6.41
CA ASN A 147 -13.78 -6.98 -7.20
C ASN A 147 -14.20 -8.46 -7.05
N ARG A 148 -15.28 -8.84 -7.72
CA ARG A 148 -15.79 -10.23 -7.70
C ARG A 148 -14.76 -11.25 -8.20
N LYS A 149 -13.87 -10.87 -9.12
CA LYS A 149 -12.84 -11.75 -9.70
C LYS A 149 -11.60 -11.88 -8.80
N GLY A 150 -11.49 -11.02 -7.78
CA GLY A 150 -10.36 -10.99 -6.86
C GLY A 150 -9.25 -9.99 -7.24
N ASP A 151 -9.48 -9.17 -8.27
CA ASP A 151 -8.58 -8.10 -8.62
C ASP A 151 -8.60 -7.02 -7.53
N ILE A 152 -7.43 -6.54 -7.14
CA ILE A 152 -7.32 -5.50 -6.12
C ILE A 152 -7.66 -4.15 -6.73
N LEU A 153 -8.69 -3.53 -6.18
CA LEU A 153 -9.13 -2.19 -6.53
C LEU A 153 -8.35 -1.12 -5.77
N GLY A 154 -7.95 -1.44 -4.54
CA GLY A 154 -7.21 -0.53 -3.69
C GLY A 154 -7.07 -1.01 -2.27
N ILE A 155 -6.72 -0.08 -1.39
CA ILE A 155 -6.47 -0.30 0.03
C ILE A 155 -7.48 0.54 0.82
N GLY A 156 -8.12 -0.08 1.79
CA GLY A 156 -9.06 0.58 2.69
C GLY A 156 -8.78 0.28 4.15
N LYS A 157 -9.54 0.93 5.02
CA LYS A 157 -9.54 0.69 6.46
C LYS A 157 -10.90 0.13 6.88
N ALA A 158 -10.92 -1.07 7.46
CA ALA A 158 -12.13 -1.70 7.96
C ALA A 158 -12.71 -0.93 9.16
N ARG A 159 -13.99 -0.63 9.14
CA ARG A 159 -14.73 0.01 10.23
C ARG A 159 -15.40 -1.00 11.15
N PHE A 160 -15.49 -2.25 10.72
CA PHE A 160 -16.08 -3.38 11.43
C PHE A 160 -15.23 -4.63 11.20
N ASP A 161 -15.35 -5.60 12.09
CA ASP A 161 -14.84 -6.95 11.89
C ASP A 161 -15.62 -7.70 10.80
N ALA A 162 -15.07 -8.81 10.32
CA ALA A 162 -15.65 -9.58 9.22
C ALA A 162 -17.09 -10.06 9.49
N LYS A 163 -17.43 -10.37 10.74
CA LYS A 163 -18.77 -10.86 11.12
C LYS A 163 -19.81 -9.76 11.05
N ARG A 164 -19.47 -8.58 11.58
CA ARG A 164 -20.38 -7.42 11.66
C ARG A 164 -20.49 -6.65 10.35
N MET A 165 -19.53 -6.82 9.45
CA MET A 165 -19.44 -6.02 8.23
C MET A 165 -20.65 -6.22 7.31
N LYS A 166 -21.14 -7.46 7.17
CA LYS A 166 -22.31 -7.77 6.33
C LYS A 166 -23.64 -7.28 6.93
N ASP A 167 -23.74 -7.27 8.24
CA ASP A 167 -24.96 -6.90 8.97
C ASP A 167 -25.00 -5.40 9.31
N ALA A 168 -24.09 -4.61 8.74
CA ALA A 168 -23.96 -3.21 9.04
C ALA A 168 -25.03 -2.30 8.37
N GLY A 169 -25.98 -2.87 7.60
CA GLY A 169 -27.04 -2.13 6.93
C GLY A 169 -26.50 -1.14 5.89
N SER A 170 -26.90 0.12 5.95
CA SER A 170 -26.46 1.18 5.03
C SER A 170 -25.20 1.94 5.50
N ARG A 171 -24.43 1.38 6.43
CA ARG A 171 -23.24 2.05 6.99
C ARG A 171 -22.03 1.84 6.10
N VAL A 172 -21.10 2.79 6.16
CA VAL A 172 -19.74 2.64 5.62
C VAL A 172 -19.00 1.58 6.43
N VAL A 173 -18.50 0.55 5.75
CA VAL A 173 -17.78 -0.57 6.36
C VAL A 173 -16.30 -0.59 6.02
N VAL A 174 -15.89 0.03 4.92
CA VAL A 174 -14.47 0.26 4.59
C VAL A 174 -14.29 1.70 4.12
N GLU A 175 -13.41 2.41 4.79
CA GLU A 175 -12.94 3.73 4.37
C GLU A 175 -11.93 3.57 3.23
N ASN A 176 -12.08 4.33 2.15
CA ASN A 176 -11.13 4.35 1.04
C ASN A 176 -9.87 5.12 1.45
N LEU A 177 -8.72 4.47 1.45
CA LEU A 177 -7.43 5.12 1.70
C LEU A 177 -6.69 5.45 0.42
N VAL A 178 -6.70 4.53 -0.54
CA VAL A 178 -6.12 4.71 -1.88
C VAL A 178 -6.72 3.68 -2.82
N ASP A 179 -7.10 4.09 -4.01
CA ASP A 179 -7.67 3.23 -5.03
C ASP A 179 -7.00 3.41 -6.41
N ARG A 180 -7.13 2.41 -7.26
CA ARG A 180 -6.53 2.44 -8.62
C ARG A 180 -7.12 3.50 -9.54
N GLY A 181 -8.34 3.96 -9.27
CA GLY A 181 -8.97 5.04 -10.01
C GLY A 181 -8.28 6.39 -9.80
N GLU A 182 -7.46 6.54 -8.75
CA GLU A 182 -6.67 7.75 -8.51
C GLU A 182 -5.77 8.11 -9.70
N TYR A 183 -5.20 7.12 -10.36
CA TYR A 183 -4.38 7.34 -11.55
C TYR A 183 -5.16 8.02 -12.66
N LEU A 184 -6.38 7.55 -12.96
CA LEU A 184 -7.25 8.13 -13.97
C LEU A 184 -7.74 9.53 -13.58
N ARG A 185 -8.09 9.73 -12.30
CA ARG A 185 -8.57 11.03 -11.80
C ARG A 185 -7.49 12.11 -11.78
N LYS A 186 -6.22 11.72 -11.66
CA LYS A 186 -5.07 12.64 -11.71
C LYS A 186 -4.53 12.86 -13.12
N GLU A 187 -4.98 12.08 -14.09
CA GLU A 187 -4.58 12.25 -15.48
C GLU A 187 -5.11 13.60 -16.01
N LYS A 188 -4.20 14.44 -16.46
CA LYS A 188 -4.58 15.71 -17.11
C LYS A 188 -5.19 15.37 -18.46
N THR A 189 -6.47 15.70 -18.65
CA THR A 189 -7.10 15.65 -19.96
C THR A 189 -6.35 16.58 -20.90
N TYR A 190 -6.01 16.09 -22.10
CA TYR A 190 -5.53 16.95 -23.18
C TYR A 190 -6.57 18.03 -23.44
N SER A 191 -6.21 19.29 -23.23
CA SER A 191 -6.97 20.38 -23.82
C SER A 191 -6.67 20.35 -25.33
N SER A 192 -7.66 19.95 -26.11
CA SER A 192 -7.62 20.16 -27.57
C SER A 192 -7.55 21.65 -27.78
N TYR A 193 -6.47 22.11 -28.42
CA TYR A 193 -6.33 23.46 -28.95
C TYR A 193 -7.18 23.62 -30.22
#